data_374cc9ecc3dff046a8d9cffef957e3f5
#
_entry.id   374cc9ecc3dff046a8d9cffef957e3f5
#
_cell.length_a   1.000
_cell.length_b   1.000
_cell.length_c   1.000
_cell.angle_alpha   90.00
_cell.angle_beta   90.00
_cell.angle_gamma   90.00
#
_symmetry.space_group_name_H-M   'P 1'
#
loop_
_entity.id
_entity.type
_entity.pdbx_description
1 polymer ?
#
loop_
_entity_poly.entity_id
_entity_poly.type
_entity_poly.pdbx_seq_one_letter_code
_entity_poly.pdbx_strand_id
1 'polypeptide(L)'
;MKFGVLGDAKIAREKLLPAIRAAGHEVTHVGRRDPSGGVDPVWGDVRVSTYEEMLADPGIDAVYNPLPNHLHVPMSIAALEAGKPVICEKPVALSVEELDRLAAVAARAEKMEQMAIAA
;
A
#
# COMPACT_ATOMS: atom_id res chain seq x y z
N MET A 1 9.07 -10.13 5.65
CA MET A 1 8.65 -9.45 4.40
C MET A 1 8.99 -7.97 4.48
N LYS A 2 9.26 -7.39 3.34
CA LYS A 2 9.55 -5.96 3.22
C LYS A 2 8.31 -5.25 2.68
N PHE A 3 7.79 -4.30 3.44
CA PHE A 3 6.56 -3.59 3.11
C PHE A 3 6.84 -2.19 2.59
N GLY A 4 6.08 -1.80 1.58
CA GLY A 4 5.96 -0.41 1.16
C GLY A 4 4.62 0.14 1.60
N VAL A 5 4.61 1.37 2.11
CA VAL A 5 3.38 2.04 2.57
C VAL A 5 3.10 3.24 1.68
N LEU A 6 1.89 3.30 1.15
CA LEU A 6 1.44 4.41 0.30
C LEU A 6 0.97 5.57 1.19
N GLY A 7 1.85 6.52 1.41
CA GLY A 7 1.57 7.71 2.22
C GLY A 7 2.03 7.59 3.67
N ASP A 8 2.31 8.76 4.26
CA ASP A 8 2.71 8.89 5.66
C ASP A 8 1.47 9.09 6.53
N ALA A 9 0.63 8.07 6.59
CA ALA A 9 -0.66 8.16 7.26
C ALA A 9 -0.54 7.86 8.76
N LYS A 10 -1.29 8.61 9.57
CA LYS A 10 -1.31 8.44 11.02
C LYS A 10 -1.69 7.01 11.43
N ILE A 11 -2.71 6.44 10.79
CA ILE A 11 -3.14 5.07 11.10
C ILE A 11 -2.05 4.05 10.81
N ALA A 12 -1.28 4.27 9.76
CA ALA A 12 -0.16 3.40 9.43
C ALA A 12 0.94 3.48 10.48
N ARG A 13 1.27 4.68 10.92
CA ARG A 13 2.29 4.89 11.96
C ARG A 13 1.88 4.29 13.30
N GLU A 14 0.62 4.46 13.70
CA GLU A 14 0.14 4.07 15.03
C GLU A 14 -0.30 2.62 15.13
N LYS A 15 -0.81 2.04 14.06
CA LYS A 15 -1.39 0.69 14.06
C LYS A 15 -0.59 -0.31 13.26
N LEU A 16 -0.29 0.01 12.00
CA LEU A 16 0.34 -0.95 11.11
C LEU A 16 1.81 -1.15 11.42
N LEU A 17 2.57 -0.08 11.58
CA LEU A 17 4.02 -0.16 11.78
C LEU A 17 4.39 -1.00 13.01
N PRO A 18 3.76 -0.78 14.19
CA PRO A 18 4.03 -1.65 15.34
C PRO A 18 3.66 -3.11 15.07
N ALA A 19 2.56 -3.37 14.38
CA ALA A 19 2.12 -4.74 14.08
C ALA A 19 3.09 -5.46 13.14
N ILE A 20 3.55 -4.77 12.11
CA ILE A 20 4.53 -5.32 11.17
C ILE A 20 5.83 -5.66 11.90
N ARG A 21 6.32 -4.76 12.74
CA ARG A 21 7.55 -4.98 13.51
C ARG A 21 7.41 -6.13 14.49
N ALA A 22 6.27 -6.20 15.18
CA ALA A 22 6.00 -7.28 16.14
C ALA A 22 5.95 -8.65 15.45
N ALA A 23 5.51 -8.70 14.20
CA ALA A 23 5.44 -9.92 13.41
C ALA A 23 6.80 -10.34 12.80
N GLY A 24 7.86 -9.56 13.03
CA GLY A 24 9.19 -9.87 12.50
C GLY A 24 9.41 -9.37 11.08
N HIS A 25 8.54 -8.50 10.57
CA HIS A 25 8.68 -7.89 9.26
C HIS A 25 9.14 -6.44 9.38
N GLU A 26 9.40 -5.80 8.24
CA GLU A 26 9.88 -4.42 8.25
C GLU A 26 9.17 -3.57 7.20
N VAL A 27 9.08 -2.27 7.46
CA VAL A 27 8.69 -1.28 6.45
C VAL A 27 9.98 -0.68 5.91
N THR A 28 10.20 -0.83 4.60
CA THR A 28 11.43 -0.36 3.95
C THR A 28 11.20 0.87 3.08
N HIS A 29 9.97 1.11 2.67
CA HIS A 29 9.62 2.20 1.78
C HIS A 29 8.35 2.90 2.23
N VAL A 30 8.33 4.24 2.11
CA VAL A 30 7.11 5.04 2.25
C VAL A 30 6.99 5.92 1.01
N GLY A 31 5.88 5.77 0.29
CA GLY A 31 5.62 6.57 -0.90
C GLY A 31 4.90 7.86 -0.54
N ARG A 32 5.22 8.94 -1.24
CA ARG A 32 4.55 10.23 -1.09
C ARG A 32 4.34 10.86 -2.44
N ARG A 33 3.29 11.69 -2.54
CA ARG A 33 3.08 12.49 -3.74
C ARG A 33 4.27 13.41 -3.99
N ASP A 34 4.77 14.03 -2.92
CA ASP A 34 5.97 14.86 -2.94
C ASP A 34 6.98 14.29 -1.93
N PRO A 35 7.95 13.49 -2.38
CA PRO A 35 8.89 12.85 -1.47
C PRO A 35 9.91 13.81 -0.86
N SER A 36 10.05 15.04 -1.38
CA SER A 36 11.02 16.00 -0.86
C SER A 36 10.74 16.43 0.57
N GLY A 37 9.49 16.31 1.03
CA GLY A 37 9.10 16.65 2.39
C GLY A 37 9.50 15.62 3.44
N GLY A 38 10.01 14.48 3.03
CA GLY A 38 10.34 13.39 3.95
C GLY A 38 9.11 12.75 4.58
N VAL A 39 9.32 12.00 5.65
CA VAL A 39 8.26 11.33 6.41
C VAL A 39 8.52 11.46 7.91
N ASP A 40 7.55 11.07 8.73
CA ASP A 40 7.68 11.09 10.18
C ASP A 40 8.87 10.23 10.62
N PRO A 41 9.70 10.72 11.56
CA PRO A 41 10.86 9.95 12.04
C PRO A 41 10.55 8.58 12.62
N VAL A 42 9.30 8.30 13.02
CA VAL A 42 8.93 7.00 13.57
C VAL A 42 9.13 5.87 12.58
N TRP A 43 9.09 6.16 11.27
CA TRP A 43 9.35 5.17 10.24
C TRP A 43 10.77 4.62 10.27
N GLY A 44 11.71 5.37 10.84
CA GLY A 44 13.11 4.98 10.86
C GLY A 44 13.79 5.21 9.51
N ASP A 45 14.67 4.31 9.16
CA ASP A 45 15.50 4.42 7.95
C ASP A 45 14.77 3.82 6.75
N VAL A 46 13.72 4.51 6.28
CA VAL A 46 12.95 4.09 5.11
C VAL A 46 13.36 4.90 3.88
N ARG A 47 13.16 4.29 2.70
CA ARG A 47 13.33 4.97 1.44
C ARG A 47 12.04 5.74 1.12
N VAL A 48 12.15 7.04 0.94
CA VAL A 48 11.01 7.91 0.57
C VAL A 48 11.07 8.15 -0.93
N SER A 49 9.99 7.83 -1.62
CA SER A 49 9.90 7.96 -3.08
C SER A 49 8.49 8.31 -3.51
N THR A 50 8.28 8.54 -4.81
CA THR A 50 6.94 8.69 -5.35
C THR A 50 6.21 7.34 -5.28
N TYR A 51 4.88 7.36 -5.46
CA TYR A 51 4.11 6.12 -5.48
C TYR A 51 4.57 5.21 -6.62
N GLU A 52 4.78 5.77 -7.79
CA GLU A 52 5.21 5.03 -9.00
C GLU A 52 6.58 4.38 -8.79
N GLU A 53 7.53 5.12 -8.23
CA GLU A 53 8.86 4.59 -7.95
C GLU A 53 8.79 3.45 -6.93
N MET A 54 7.99 3.63 -5.88
CA MET A 54 7.82 2.61 -4.85
C MET A 54 7.22 1.33 -5.45
N LEU A 55 6.17 1.45 -6.24
CA LEU A 55 5.51 0.29 -6.84
C LEU A 55 6.39 -0.44 -7.85
N ALA A 56 7.34 0.26 -8.47
CA ALA A 56 8.27 -0.34 -9.42
C ALA A 56 9.46 -1.02 -8.73
N ASP A 57 9.66 -0.82 -7.44
CA ASP A 57 10.84 -1.34 -6.74
C ASP A 57 10.69 -2.84 -6.47
N PRO A 58 11.59 -3.68 -7.00
CA PRO A 58 11.51 -5.13 -6.80
C PRO A 58 11.86 -5.57 -5.37
N GLY A 59 12.40 -4.67 -4.54
CA GLY A 59 12.73 -4.96 -3.15
C GLY A 59 11.54 -4.95 -2.20
N ILE A 60 10.33 -4.61 -2.68
CA ILE A 60 9.12 -4.58 -1.88
C ILE A 60 8.34 -5.86 -2.10
N ASP A 61 7.99 -6.55 -1.01
CA ASP A 61 7.24 -7.80 -1.06
C ASP A 61 5.72 -7.60 -1.00
N ALA A 62 5.27 -6.54 -0.35
CA ALA A 62 3.84 -6.24 -0.21
C ALA A 62 3.63 -4.74 -0.01
N VAL A 63 2.43 -4.27 -0.31
CA VAL A 63 2.06 -2.85 -0.23
C VAL A 63 0.89 -2.67 0.73
N TYR A 64 0.95 -1.63 1.56
CA TYR A 64 -0.18 -1.20 2.38
C TYR A 64 -0.72 0.12 1.85
N ASN A 65 -2.05 0.17 1.67
CA ASN A 65 -2.74 1.33 1.10
C ASN A 65 -3.67 2.00 2.13
N PRO A 66 -3.17 2.94 2.96
CA PRO A 66 -3.99 3.71 3.89
C PRO A 66 -4.36 5.09 3.33
N LEU A 67 -4.28 5.29 2.03
CA LEU A 67 -4.55 6.57 1.40
C LEU A 67 -6.00 7.03 1.64
N PRO A 68 -6.32 8.31 1.34
CA PRO A 68 -7.72 8.74 1.39
C PRO A 68 -8.63 7.84 0.56
N ASN A 69 -9.90 7.71 0.95
CA ASN A 69 -10.83 6.73 0.39
C ASN A 69 -10.91 6.72 -1.13
N HIS A 70 -10.83 7.91 -1.77
CA HIS A 70 -10.93 8.01 -3.23
C HIS A 70 -9.71 7.44 -3.96
N LEU A 71 -8.63 7.15 -3.25
CA LEU A 71 -7.41 6.55 -3.81
C LEU A 71 -7.27 5.06 -3.51
N HIS A 72 -8.20 4.47 -2.74
CA HIS A 72 -8.09 3.06 -2.39
C HIS A 72 -8.09 2.16 -3.63
N VAL A 73 -9.09 2.29 -4.50
CA VAL A 73 -9.18 1.44 -5.69
C VAL A 73 -8.09 1.77 -6.71
N PRO A 74 -7.89 3.04 -7.12
CA PRO A 74 -6.85 3.33 -8.12
C PRO A 74 -5.46 2.85 -7.71
N MET A 75 -5.05 3.06 -6.46
CA MET A 75 -3.72 2.69 -6.01
C MET A 75 -3.59 1.20 -5.73
N SER A 76 -4.67 0.53 -5.30
CA SER A 76 -4.66 -0.92 -5.16
C SER A 76 -4.55 -1.60 -6.53
N ILE A 77 -5.22 -1.08 -7.55
CA ILE A 77 -5.07 -1.55 -8.92
C ILE A 77 -3.62 -1.39 -9.38
N ALA A 78 -3.02 -0.23 -9.14
CA ALA A 78 -1.64 0.02 -9.52
C ALA A 78 -0.66 -0.96 -8.86
N ALA A 79 -0.88 -1.27 -7.57
CA ALA A 79 -0.05 -2.24 -6.85
C ALA A 79 -0.20 -3.65 -7.44
N LEU A 80 -1.43 -4.09 -7.70
CA LEU A 80 -1.68 -5.40 -8.30
C LEU A 80 -1.09 -5.51 -9.70
N GLU A 81 -1.22 -4.46 -10.51
CA GLU A 81 -0.63 -4.45 -11.86
C GLU A 81 0.89 -4.46 -11.82
N ALA A 82 1.49 -3.93 -10.74
CA ALA A 82 2.93 -4.03 -10.51
C ALA A 82 3.36 -5.41 -9.97
N GLY A 83 2.42 -6.34 -9.82
CA GLY A 83 2.70 -7.68 -9.34
C GLY A 83 2.88 -7.78 -7.83
N LYS A 84 2.40 -6.82 -7.05
CA LYS A 84 2.58 -6.78 -5.60
C LYS A 84 1.28 -7.06 -4.86
N PRO A 85 1.30 -7.93 -3.84
CA PRO A 85 0.18 -8.08 -2.92
C PRO A 85 -0.13 -6.75 -2.24
N VAL A 86 -1.41 -6.46 -2.00
CA VAL A 86 -1.81 -5.21 -1.38
C VAL A 86 -2.79 -5.45 -0.23
N ILE A 87 -2.56 -4.73 0.88
CA ILE A 87 -3.51 -4.62 1.99
C ILE A 87 -4.10 -3.21 1.89
N CYS A 88 -5.41 -3.12 1.72
CA CYS A 88 -6.10 -1.85 1.57
C CYS A 88 -6.97 -1.55 2.79
N GLU A 89 -6.91 -0.29 3.28
CA GLU A 89 -7.80 0.15 4.35
C GLU A 89 -9.24 0.24 3.86
N LYS A 90 -10.19 0.05 4.78
CA LYS A 90 -11.62 0.19 4.49
C LYS A 90 -12.03 1.66 4.48
N PRO A 91 -13.03 2.05 3.70
CA PRO A 91 -13.74 1.23 2.72
C PRO A 91 -12.89 1.01 1.48
N VAL A 92 -12.92 -0.21 0.93
CA VAL A 92 -12.07 -0.55 -0.21
C VAL A 92 -12.50 0.20 -1.48
N ALA A 93 -13.78 0.49 -1.61
CA ALA A 93 -14.34 1.18 -2.78
C ALA A 93 -15.43 2.16 -2.36
N LEU A 94 -15.66 3.19 -3.18
CA LEU A 94 -16.71 4.18 -2.98
C LEU A 94 -17.95 3.90 -3.81
N SER A 95 -17.89 2.97 -4.76
CA SER A 95 -18.99 2.62 -5.63
C SER A 95 -18.88 1.17 -6.11
N VAL A 96 -19.99 0.64 -6.62
CA VAL A 96 -20.00 -0.71 -7.21
C VAL A 96 -19.11 -0.74 -8.46
N GLU A 97 -19.10 0.31 -9.26
CA GLU A 97 -18.27 0.39 -10.46
C GLU A 97 -16.78 0.31 -10.11
N GLU A 98 -16.34 0.99 -9.05
CA GLU A 98 -14.97 0.90 -8.58
C GLU A 98 -14.62 -0.52 -8.13
N LEU A 99 -15.52 -1.15 -7.39
CA LEU A 99 -15.32 -2.51 -6.90
C LEU A 99 -15.22 -3.50 -8.06
N ASP A 100 -16.08 -3.37 -9.05
CA ASP A 100 -16.07 -4.22 -10.24
C ASP A 100 -14.74 -4.08 -11.01
N ARG A 101 -14.26 -2.85 -11.13
CA ARG A 101 -12.99 -2.57 -11.80
C ARG A 101 -11.81 -3.21 -11.09
N LEU A 102 -11.80 -3.11 -9.76
CA LEU A 102 -10.74 -3.73 -8.94
C LEU A 102 -10.79 -5.26 -9.06
N ALA A 103 -11.97 -5.85 -8.98
CA ALA A 103 -12.15 -7.29 -9.11
C ALA A 103 -11.68 -7.81 -10.47
N ALA A 104 -11.96 -7.06 -11.54
CA ALA A 104 -11.52 -7.42 -12.89
C ALA A 104 -9.99 -7.40 -13.01
N VAL A 105 -9.33 -6.41 -12.44
CA VAL A 105 -7.86 -6.32 -12.44
C VAL A 105 -7.25 -7.48 -11.64
N ALA A 106 -7.78 -7.76 -10.46
CA ALA A 106 -7.29 -8.85 -9.61
C ALA A 106 -7.41 -10.20 -10.33
N ALA A 107 -8.53 -10.44 -11.00
CA ALA A 107 -8.75 -11.68 -11.74
C ALA A 107 -7.78 -11.83 -12.92
N ARG A 108 -7.55 -10.76 -13.68
CA ARG A 108 -6.62 -10.79 -14.82
C ARG A 108 -5.19 -11.04 -14.38
N ALA A 109 -4.81 -10.47 -13.25
CA ALA A 109 -3.46 -10.61 -12.71
C ALA A 109 -3.24 -11.95 -12.00
N GLU A 110 -4.29 -12.77 -11.85
CA GLU A 110 -4.26 -13.99 -11.04
C GLU A 110 -3.77 -13.70 -9.62
N LYS A 111 -4.15 -12.52 -9.08
CA LYS A 111 -3.66 -12.02 -7.79
C LYS A 111 -4.79 -11.78 -6.79
N MET A 112 -5.95 -12.38 -6.99
CA MET A 112 -7.10 -12.17 -6.10
C MET A 112 -6.74 -12.46 -4.64
N GLU A 113 -6.02 -13.54 -4.39
CA GLU A 113 -5.55 -13.90 -3.06
C GLU A 113 -4.48 -12.98 -2.50
N GLN A 114 -3.89 -12.13 -3.35
CA GLN A 114 -2.84 -11.19 -2.94
C GLN A 114 -3.42 -9.86 -2.50
N MET A 115 -4.73 -9.73 -2.44
CA MET A 115 -5.38 -8.54 -1.91
C MET A 115 -6.06 -8.86 -0.59
N ALA A 116 -5.83 -8.00 0.41
CA ALA A 116 -6.51 -8.08 1.70
C ALA A 116 -7.09 -6.72 2.06
N ILE A 117 -8.25 -6.74 2.72
CA ILE A 117 -8.92 -5.54 3.20
C ILE A 117 -8.81 -5.51 4.72
N ALA A 118 -8.30 -4.39 5.25
CA ALA A 118 -8.19 -4.23 6.69
C ALA A 118 -9.57 -4.10 7.33
N ALA A 119 -9.79 -4.85 8.39
CA ALA A 119 -11.07 -4.88 9.11
C ALA A 119 -11.17 -3.73 10.12
#